data_cc80fde5b402bbfceb09fec5281ea917
#
_entry.id   cc80fde5b402bbfceb09fec5281ea917
#
_cell.length_a   1.000
_cell.length_b   1.000
_cell.length_c   1.000
_cell.angle_alpha   90.00
_cell.angle_beta   90.00
_cell.angle_gamma   90.00
#
_symmetry.space_group_name_H-M   'P 1'
#
loop_
_entity.id
_entity.type
_entity.pdbx_description
1 polymer ?
#
loop_
_entity_poly.entity_id
_entity_poly.type
_entity_poly.pdbx_seq_one_letter_code
_entity_poly.pdbx_strand_id
1 'polypeptide(L)'
;KESRALSWDDYIGEDYVVTSRKEAQDIPIPEPQTWNPAQELSRYIETLFEAEDFVGYVTETWKNKDNKYLPTSGCCDRTAGQLLEALGKCGGDIGAVVGDYAEEAGAWIRFNPLDGKGGKNENVTEYRYALVESDVVDVERQNGILHEMQLPIACLVYSGGKSLHAIVRVDAPNYEEYRKRVDFLYEVCDKNGLKVDRQNRNPSRLSRMPGILRNGKKQFLVATNIGLSSWAEWKDYIDSVTDDL
;
A
#
# COMPACT_ATOMS: atom_id res chain seq x y z
N LYS A 1 -30.94 17.69 21.84
CA LYS A 1 -30.77 17.15 20.47
C LYS A 1 -29.26 17.07 20.24
N GLU A 2 -28.72 15.89 20.43
CA GLU A 2 -27.34 15.61 20.04
C GLU A 2 -27.25 15.76 18.51
N SER A 3 -26.43 16.69 18.05
CA SER A 3 -26.10 16.79 16.63
C SER A 3 -25.25 15.57 16.29
N ARG A 4 -25.80 14.62 15.54
CA ARG A 4 -25.06 13.51 14.96
C ARG A 4 -23.90 14.11 14.15
N ALA A 5 -22.67 13.77 14.50
CA ALA A 5 -21.53 14.12 13.65
C ALA A 5 -21.79 13.52 12.27
N LEU A 6 -21.73 14.35 11.23
CA LEU A 6 -21.90 13.92 9.85
C LEU A 6 -20.82 12.88 9.54
N SER A 7 -21.24 11.74 9.00
CA SER A 7 -20.31 10.75 8.49
C SER A 7 -19.75 11.23 7.15
N TRP A 8 -18.61 10.66 6.72
CA TRP A 8 -18.09 10.94 5.38
C TRP A 8 -19.08 10.57 4.27
N ASP A 9 -19.93 9.57 4.50
CA ASP A 9 -21.03 9.22 3.60
C ASP A 9 -22.01 10.38 3.39
N ASP A 10 -22.13 11.26 4.38
CA ASP A 10 -22.98 12.44 4.27
C ASP A 10 -22.35 13.56 3.39
N TYR A 11 -21.02 13.49 3.19
CA TYR A 11 -20.26 14.46 2.38
C TYR A 11 -19.91 13.94 0.99
N ILE A 12 -19.76 12.62 0.85
CA ILE A 12 -19.39 11.99 -0.41
C ILE A 12 -20.66 11.45 -1.05
N GLY A 13 -21.32 12.27 -1.87
CA GLY A 13 -22.45 11.84 -2.69
C GLY A 13 -22.05 10.85 -3.79
N GLU A 14 -22.99 10.46 -4.59
CA GLU A 14 -22.73 9.61 -5.77
C GLU A 14 -21.84 10.31 -6.82
N ASP A 15 -21.65 11.61 -6.66
CA ASP A 15 -20.96 12.50 -7.59
C ASP A 15 -19.44 12.26 -7.68
N TYR A 16 -18.84 11.57 -6.69
CA TYR A 16 -17.41 11.24 -6.72
C TYR A 16 -17.06 10.01 -7.57
N VAL A 17 -17.95 9.59 -8.44
CA VAL A 17 -17.70 8.51 -9.40
C VAL A 17 -16.95 9.07 -10.61
N VAL A 18 -15.70 8.63 -10.80
CA VAL A 18 -14.84 9.07 -11.92
C VAL A 18 -15.22 8.36 -13.21
N THR A 19 -15.58 7.09 -13.09
CA THR A 19 -16.04 6.28 -14.23
C THR A 19 -17.10 5.27 -13.76
N SER A 20 -17.94 4.80 -14.69
CA SER A 20 -18.85 3.70 -14.36
C SER A 20 -18.08 2.38 -14.32
N ARG A 21 -18.54 1.45 -13.45
CA ARG A 21 -17.94 0.11 -13.35
C ARG A 21 -17.90 -0.64 -14.68
N LYS A 22 -18.75 -0.26 -15.63
CA LYS A 22 -18.83 -0.87 -16.97
C LYS A 22 -17.82 -0.27 -17.94
N GLU A 23 -17.32 0.92 -17.66
CA GLU A 23 -16.43 1.69 -18.54
C GLU A 23 -14.95 1.46 -18.22
N ALA A 24 -14.61 1.18 -16.95
CA ALA A 24 -13.25 0.88 -16.57
C ALA A 24 -12.77 -0.39 -17.28
N GLN A 25 -11.72 -0.25 -18.08
CA GLN A 25 -11.11 -1.37 -18.81
C GLN A 25 -10.12 -2.12 -17.93
N ASP A 26 -10.06 -3.44 -18.11
CA ASP A 26 -9.06 -4.26 -17.45
C ASP A 26 -7.68 -3.93 -18.02
N ILE A 27 -6.69 -3.78 -17.12
CA ILE A 27 -5.29 -3.57 -17.51
C ILE A 27 -4.48 -4.77 -17.02
N PRO A 28 -3.83 -5.52 -17.94
CA PRO A 28 -2.98 -6.64 -17.56
C PRO A 28 -1.83 -6.21 -16.67
N ILE A 29 -1.40 -7.11 -15.78
CA ILE A 29 -0.27 -6.90 -14.89
C ILE A 29 0.94 -7.59 -15.48
N PRO A 30 1.95 -6.83 -15.97
CA PRO A 30 3.12 -7.44 -16.58
C PRO A 30 4.02 -8.07 -15.51
N GLU A 31 4.24 -9.37 -15.62
CA GLU A 31 5.23 -10.04 -14.79
C GLU A 31 6.65 -9.59 -15.19
N PRO A 32 7.57 -9.35 -14.23
CA PRO A 32 8.94 -8.98 -14.54
C PRO A 32 9.63 -10.04 -15.41
N GLN A 33 10.24 -9.62 -16.51
CA GLN A 33 11.02 -10.50 -17.38
C GLN A 33 12.30 -10.99 -16.69
N THR A 34 12.89 -10.14 -15.86
CA THR A 34 14.07 -10.46 -15.07
C THR A 34 13.71 -10.35 -13.59
N TRP A 35 13.95 -11.43 -12.85
CA TRP A 35 13.68 -11.46 -11.41
C TRP A 35 14.92 -11.02 -10.63
N ASN A 36 14.87 -9.85 -10.01
CA ASN A 36 15.91 -9.32 -9.14
C ASN A 36 15.29 -8.85 -7.81
N PRO A 37 15.18 -9.73 -6.82
CA PRO A 37 14.54 -9.42 -5.53
C PRO A 37 15.11 -8.21 -4.81
N ALA A 38 16.44 -8.09 -4.76
CA ALA A 38 17.09 -6.97 -4.08
C ALA A 38 16.77 -5.63 -4.76
N GLN A 39 16.72 -5.60 -6.08
CA GLN A 39 16.35 -4.39 -6.83
C GLN A 39 14.87 -4.03 -6.64
N GLU A 40 13.99 -5.02 -6.64
CA GLU A 40 12.54 -4.82 -6.37
C GLU A 40 12.33 -4.14 -5.01
N LEU A 41 12.94 -4.68 -3.97
CA LEU A 41 12.82 -4.14 -2.62
C LEU A 41 13.53 -2.79 -2.47
N SER A 42 14.71 -2.62 -3.07
CA SER A 42 15.43 -1.34 -3.05
C SER A 42 14.63 -0.22 -3.69
N ARG A 43 14.01 -0.45 -4.85
CA ARG A 43 13.16 0.54 -5.52
C ARG A 43 11.95 0.93 -4.67
N TYR A 44 11.33 -0.02 -3.98
CA TYR A 44 10.22 0.25 -3.06
C TYR A 44 10.67 1.14 -1.91
N ILE A 45 11.77 0.79 -1.25
CA ILE A 45 12.31 1.55 -0.11
C ILE A 45 12.74 2.96 -0.55
N GLU A 46 13.47 3.10 -1.65
CA GLU A 46 13.89 4.39 -2.19
C GLU A 46 12.72 5.31 -2.53
N THR A 47 11.62 4.74 -3.01
CA THR A 47 10.44 5.51 -3.40
C THR A 47 9.68 6.05 -2.18
N LEU A 48 9.58 5.27 -1.10
CA LEU A 48 8.74 5.61 0.05
C LEU A 48 9.46 6.32 1.19
N PHE A 49 10.77 6.12 1.33
CA PHE A 49 11.52 6.54 2.52
C PHE A 49 12.73 7.41 2.20
N GLU A 50 13.02 8.30 3.14
CA GLU A 50 14.30 8.98 3.23
C GLU A 50 15.32 8.08 3.93
N ALA A 51 16.62 8.33 3.72
CA ALA A 51 17.70 7.46 4.22
C ALA A 51 17.69 7.27 5.74
N GLU A 52 17.31 8.28 6.49
CA GLU A 52 17.24 8.29 7.96
C GLU A 52 15.95 7.71 8.55
N ASP A 53 14.93 7.44 7.72
CA ASP A 53 13.67 6.87 8.18
C ASP A 53 13.85 5.43 8.65
N PHE A 54 13.28 5.08 9.80
CA PHE A 54 13.20 3.70 10.22
C PHE A 54 12.09 2.96 9.49
N VAL A 55 12.38 1.76 9.02
CA VAL A 55 11.47 0.93 8.22
C VAL A 55 11.08 -0.32 9.01
N GLY A 56 9.78 -0.57 9.11
CA GLY A 56 9.25 -1.80 9.72
C GLY A 56 9.02 -2.89 8.68
N TYR A 57 9.48 -4.11 8.96
CA TYR A 57 9.26 -5.28 8.10
C TYR A 57 9.15 -6.55 8.92
N VAL A 58 8.50 -7.57 8.36
CA VAL A 58 8.26 -8.85 9.03
C VAL A 58 8.48 -9.99 8.06
N THR A 59 9.34 -10.92 8.45
CA THR A 59 9.58 -12.18 7.76
C THR A 59 9.22 -13.39 8.62
N GLU A 60 9.26 -13.25 9.95
CA GLU A 60 8.87 -14.30 10.88
C GLU A 60 7.35 -14.42 10.99
N THR A 61 6.88 -15.66 11.02
CA THR A 61 5.46 -15.98 11.08
C THR A 61 5.17 -17.06 12.13
N TRP A 62 3.92 -17.11 12.54
CA TRP A 62 3.37 -18.21 13.36
C TRP A 62 2.05 -18.68 12.74
N LYS A 63 1.67 -19.91 13.03
CA LYS A 63 0.39 -20.46 12.58
C LYS A 63 -0.67 -20.33 13.66
N ASN A 64 -1.84 -19.81 13.27
CA ASN A 64 -3.00 -19.76 14.15
C ASN A 64 -3.76 -21.10 14.17
N LYS A 65 -4.87 -21.15 14.89
CA LYS A 65 -5.73 -22.35 15.03
C LYS A 65 -6.30 -22.85 13.70
N ASP A 66 -6.46 -21.94 12.72
CA ASP A 66 -6.98 -22.24 11.38
C ASP A 66 -5.86 -22.57 10.39
N ASN A 67 -4.65 -22.83 10.87
CA ASN A 67 -3.47 -23.14 10.07
C ASN A 67 -3.03 -22.00 9.12
N LYS A 68 -3.44 -20.76 9.43
CA LYS A 68 -3.02 -19.57 8.69
C LYS A 68 -1.74 -18.99 9.26
N TYR A 69 -0.81 -18.63 8.37
CA TYR A 69 0.38 -17.89 8.73
C TYR A 69 0.05 -16.44 9.04
N LEU A 70 0.46 -15.98 10.22
CA LEU A 70 0.33 -14.60 10.67
C LEU A 70 1.70 -14.01 10.96
N PRO A 71 1.94 -12.73 10.66
CA PRO A 71 3.20 -12.08 10.96
C PRO A 71 3.39 -11.89 12.47
N THR A 72 4.65 -11.95 12.90
CA THR A 72 5.06 -11.51 14.25
C THR A 72 5.12 -9.98 14.31
N SER A 73 5.68 -9.42 15.40
CA SER A 73 5.91 -7.97 15.53
C SER A 73 6.96 -7.42 14.53
N GLY A 74 7.88 -8.27 14.08
CA GLY A 74 8.90 -7.93 13.10
C GLY A 74 10.03 -7.05 13.61
N CYS A 75 10.77 -6.45 12.67
CA CYS A 75 11.90 -5.57 12.89
C CYS A 75 11.53 -4.13 12.55
N CYS A 76 12.06 -3.16 13.32
CA CYS A 76 11.80 -1.73 13.11
C CYS A 76 13.00 -0.84 13.48
N ASP A 77 14.16 -1.42 13.68
CA ASP A 77 15.35 -0.76 14.23
C ASP A 77 16.43 -0.44 13.19
N ARG A 78 16.14 -0.65 11.89
CA ARG A 78 17.04 -0.27 10.79
C ARG A 78 16.45 0.84 9.95
N THR A 79 17.33 1.77 9.52
CA THR A 79 16.96 2.85 8.61
C THR A 79 16.88 2.36 7.17
N ALA A 80 16.17 3.14 6.33
CA ALA A 80 16.13 2.88 4.89
C ALA A 80 17.52 2.87 4.28
N GLY A 81 18.40 3.80 4.68
CA GLY A 81 19.79 3.85 4.21
C GLY A 81 20.57 2.58 4.56
N GLN A 82 20.42 2.07 5.78
CA GLN A 82 21.05 0.81 6.20
C GLN A 82 20.54 -0.39 5.41
N LEU A 83 19.23 -0.47 5.17
CA LEU A 83 18.62 -1.54 4.36
C LEU A 83 19.08 -1.49 2.90
N LEU A 84 19.10 -0.30 2.30
CA LEU A 84 19.56 -0.11 0.92
C LEU A 84 21.04 -0.50 0.74
N GLU A 85 21.90 -0.12 1.69
CA GLU A 85 23.32 -0.52 1.68
C GLU A 85 23.46 -2.04 1.76
N ALA A 86 22.74 -2.69 2.69
CA ALA A 86 22.76 -4.15 2.83
C ALA A 86 22.23 -4.87 1.57
N LEU A 87 21.14 -4.36 0.98
CA LEU A 87 20.58 -4.91 -0.27
C LEU A 87 21.55 -4.77 -1.46
N GLY A 88 22.33 -3.71 -1.50
CA GLY A 88 23.37 -3.52 -2.52
C GLY A 88 24.53 -4.51 -2.41
N LYS A 89 24.73 -5.12 -1.24
CA LYS A 89 25.86 -6.05 -0.94
C LYS A 89 25.44 -7.51 -0.82
N CYS A 90 24.15 -7.82 -0.85
CA CYS A 90 23.65 -9.19 -0.55
C CYS A 90 23.76 -10.18 -1.72
N GLY A 91 24.18 -9.74 -2.91
CA GLY A 91 24.29 -10.62 -4.08
C GLY A 91 22.95 -11.23 -4.54
N GLY A 92 21.84 -10.53 -4.29
CA GLY A 92 20.50 -10.99 -4.63
C GLY A 92 19.80 -11.82 -3.54
N ASP A 93 20.49 -12.20 -2.48
CA ASP A 93 19.93 -12.92 -1.32
C ASP A 93 19.32 -11.94 -0.31
N ILE A 94 18.04 -11.60 -0.51
CA ILE A 94 17.36 -10.67 0.41
C ILE A 94 17.11 -11.29 1.78
N GLY A 95 17.06 -12.62 1.91
CA GLY A 95 16.94 -13.30 3.21
C GLY A 95 18.10 -12.98 4.13
N ALA A 96 19.30 -12.76 3.60
CA ALA A 96 20.47 -12.31 4.35
C ALA A 96 20.31 -10.90 4.93
N VAL A 97 19.39 -10.09 4.38
CA VAL A 97 19.13 -8.71 4.82
C VAL A 97 17.93 -8.63 5.74
N VAL A 98 16.79 -9.18 5.33
CA VAL A 98 15.50 -9.04 6.04
C VAL A 98 15.11 -10.26 6.87
N GLY A 99 15.88 -11.34 6.78
CA GLY A 99 15.60 -12.62 7.42
C GLY A 99 14.90 -13.60 6.47
N ASP A 100 15.02 -14.88 6.81
CA ASP A 100 14.35 -15.94 6.07
C ASP A 100 12.86 -15.94 6.34
N TYR A 101 12.08 -16.23 5.32
CA TYR A 101 10.62 -16.28 5.41
C TYR A 101 10.07 -17.63 4.94
N ALA A 102 8.92 -18.03 5.48
CA ALA A 102 8.22 -19.22 5.01
C ALA A 102 7.63 -18.93 3.62
N GLU A 103 7.89 -19.80 2.66
CA GLU A 103 7.41 -19.64 1.27
C GLU A 103 5.88 -19.56 1.17
N GLU A 104 5.18 -20.25 2.06
CA GLU A 104 3.71 -20.24 2.10
C GLU A 104 3.13 -18.92 2.62
N ALA A 105 3.93 -18.18 3.37
CA ALA A 105 3.51 -16.94 4.01
C ALA A 105 3.97 -15.68 3.26
N GLY A 106 5.18 -15.69 2.71
CA GLY A 106 5.84 -14.51 2.18
C GLY A 106 6.33 -13.58 3.28
N ALA A 107 6.46 -12.31 2.96
CA ALA A 107 6.92 -11.27 3.87
C ALA A 107 6.11 -9.98 3.74
N TRP A 108 6.23 -9.13 4.74
CA TRP A 108 5.49 -7.86 4.82
C TRP A 108 6.43 -6.70 5.14
N ILE A 109 6.00 -5.51 4.74
CA ILE A 109 6.69 -4.26 5.01
C ILE A 109 5.66 -3.17 5.36
N ARG A 110 6.02 -2.28 6.27
CA ARG A 110 5.23 -1.09 6.60
C ARG A 110 5.62 0.04 5.66
N PHE A 111 4.67 0.85 5.26
CA PHE A 111 4.88 1.89 4.25
C PHE A 111 5.06 3.30 4.83
N ASN A 112 4.84 3.51 6.11
CA ASN A 112 5.13 4.79 6.78
C ASN A 112 6.37 4.69 7.66
N PRO A 113 7.12 5.79 7.84
CA PRO A 113 8.32 5.81 8.67
C PRO A 113 7.98 5.66 10.14
N LEU A 114 8.86 4.99 10.87
CA LEU A 114 8.75 4.69 12.29
C LEU A 114 9.83 5.44 13.11
N ASP A 115 9.68 5.41 14.43
CA ASP A 115 10.63 6.02 15.37
C ASP A 115 11.80 5.09 15.75
N GLY A 116 11.84 3.89 15.24
CA GLY A 116 12.85 2.88 15.59
C GLY A 116 12.58 2.10 16.88
N LYS A 117 11.50 2.40 17.59
CA LYS A 117 11.16 1.80 18.89
C LYS A 117 10.09 0.73 18.83
N GLY A 118 9.32 0.68 17.78
CA GLY A 118 8.24 -0.28 17.60
C GLY A 118 7.53 -0.11 16.25
N GLY A 119 6.54 -0.97 16.01
CA GLY A 119 5.76 -1.01 14.77
C GLY A 119 4.28 -0.69 14.96
N LYS A 120 3.89 -0.03 16.04
CA LYS A 120 2.50 0.36 16.30
C LYS A 120 2.18 1.73 15.73
N ASN A 121 0.90 2.12 15.72
CA ASN A 121 0.48 3.44 15.27
C ASN A 121 1.20 4.58 16.01
N GLU A 122 1.44 4.43 17.30
CA GLU A 122 2.16 5.41 18.12
C GLU A 122 3.64 5.59 17.74
N ASN A 123 4.21 4.62 17.01
CA ASN A 123 5.59 4.67 16.54
C ASN A 123 5.71 5.31 15.14
N VAL A 124 4.60 5.57 14.45
CA VAL A 124 4.61 6.22 13.14
C VAL A 124 4.96 7.70 13.32
N THR A 125 5.97 8.17 12.59
CA THR A 125 6.49 9.54 12.72
C THR A 125 5.91 10.50 11.68
N GLU A 126 5.51 10.02 10.52
CA GLU A 126 4.87 10.79 9.46
C GLU A 126 3.76 9.96 8.79
N TYR A 127 2.69 10.63 8.43
CA TYR A 127 1.49 10.03 7.85
C TYR A 127 1.46 10.28 6.35
N ARG A 128 2.42 9.68 5.64
CA ARG A 128 2.66 9.90 4.20
C ARG A 128 1.71 9.11 3.32
N TYR A 129 1.44 7.85 3.67
CA TYR A 129 0.81 6.88 2.79
C TYR A 129 -0.31 6.12 3.46
N ALA A 130 -1.25 5.66 2.61
CA ALA A 130 -2.30 4.71 2.97
C ALA A 130 -2.27 3.51 2.03
N LEU A 131 -2.74 2.36 2.50
CA LEU A 131 -2.88 1.15 1.70
C LEU A 131 -4.29 1.07 1.10
N VAL A 132 -4.36 0.99 -0.21
CA VAL A 132 -5.57 0.62 -0.94
C VAL A 132 -5.40 -0.81 -1.47
N GLU A 133 -6.25 -1.71 -1.00
CA GLU A 133 -6.24 -3.13 -1.35
C GLU A 133 -7.65 -3.65 -1.43
N SER A 134 -7.93 -4.46 -2.45
CA SER A 134 -9.19 -5.18 -2.64
C SER A 134 -8.90 -6.61 -3.06
N ASP A 135 -9.67 -7.56 -2.60
CA ASP A 135 -9.61 -8.96 -3.02
C ASP A 135 -10.94 -9.45 -3.64
N VAL A 136 -11.87 -8.53 -3.89
CA VAL A 136 -13.23 -8.82 -4.33
C VAL A 136 -13.33 -8.86 -5.86
N VAL A 137 -12.58 -8.03 -6.56
CA VAL A 137 -12.56 -7.99 -8.03
C VAL A 137 -11.25 -8.56 -8.56
N ASP A 138 -11.25 -9.00 -9.83
CA ASP A 138 -10.06 -9.53 -10.47
C ASP A 138 -8.93 -8.49 -10.51
N VAL A 139 -7.69 -8.95 -10.43
CA VAL A 139 -6.49 -8.09 -10.34
C VAL A 139 -6.37 -7.13 -11.53
N GLU A 140 -6.69 -7.60 -12.73
CA GLU A 140 -6.66 -6.76 -13.94
C GLU A 140 -7.73 -5.68 -13.90
N ARG A 141 -8.89 -5.98 -13.33
CA ARG A 141 -9.94 -4.99 -13.06
C ARG A 141 -9.51 -3.99 -11.99
N GLN A 142 -8.88 -4.45 -10.90
CA GLN A 142 -8.30 -3.57 -9.89
C GLN A 142 -7.33 -2.58 -10.54
N ASN A 143 -6.43 -3.07 -11.39
CA ASN A 143 -5.46 -2.24 -12.08
C ASN A 143 -6.13 -1.19 -12.97
N GLY A 144 -7.15 -1.57 -13.73
CA GLY A 144 -7.94 -0.67 -14.57
C GLY A 144 -8.61 0.45 -13.77
N ILE A 145 -9.25 0.12 -12.65
CA ILE A 145 -9.92 1.09 -11.79
C ILE A 145 -8.91 2.06 -11.15
N LEU A 146 -7.80 1.55 -10.63
CA LEU A 146 -6.74 2.37 -10.02
C LEU A 146 -6.19 3.40 -11.01
N HIS A 147 -5.96 3.00 -12.26
CA HIS A 147 -5.50 3.91 -13.31
C HIS A 147 -6.55 4.96 -13.67
N GLU A 148 -7.81 4.54 -13.83
CA GLU A 148 -8.90 5.45 -14.18
C GLU A 148 -9.12 6.52 -13.10
N MET A 149 -9.00 6.15 -11.83
CA MET A 149 -9.14 7.08 -10.72
C MET A 149 -7.98 8.08 -10.59
N GLN A 150 -6.89 7.91 -11.30
CA GLN A 150 -5.70 8.77 -11.22
C GLN A 150 -5.12 8.91 -9.80
N LEU A 151 -5.28 7.88 -8.98
CA LEU A 151 -4.75 7.87 -7.61
C LEU A 151 -3.25 8.22 -7.58
N PRO A 152 -2.80 9.04 -6.60
CA PRO A 152 -1.39 9.37 -6.45
C PRO A 152 -0.62 8.20 -5.83
N ILE A 153 -0.35 7.17 -6.63
CA ILE A 153 0.27 5.93 -6.20
C ILE A 153 1.79 6.08 -6.22
N ALA A 154 2.41 5.95 -5.04
CA ALA A 154 3.87 5.92 -4.92
C ALA A 154 4.44 4.57 -5.35
N CYS A 155 3.87 3.48 -4.85
CA CYS A 155 4.24 2.10 -5.21
C CYS A 155 2.98 1.26 -5.44
N LEU A 156 3.00 0.45 -6.48
CA LEU A 156 1.97 -0.55 -6.76
C LEU A 156 2.62 -1.93 -6.75
N VAL A 157 2.20 -2.79 -5.82
CA VAL A 157 2.77 -4.12 -5.60
C VAL A 157 1.74 -5.18 -5.89
N TYR A 158 2.10 -6.19 -6.68
CA TYR A 158 1.31 -7.40 -6.85
C TYR A 158 1.58 -8.37 -5.70
N SER A 159 0.53 -8.79 -5.01
CA SER A 159 0.65 -9.61 -3.80
C SER A 159 1.05 -11.07 -4.06
N GLY A 160 1.17 -11.48 -5.31
CA GLY A 160 1.36 -12.88 -5.68
C GLY A 160 0.09 -13.73 -5.54
N GLY A 161 -1.06 -13.10 -5.34
CA GLY A 161 -2.34 -13.76 -5.14
C GLY A 161 -3.49 -13.02 -5.81
N LYS A 162 -4.44 -12.51 -5.01
CA LYS A 162 -5.70 -11.95 -5.50
C LYS A 162 -5.73 -10.42 -5.55
N SER A 163 -4.68 -9.73 -5.10
CA SER A 163 -4.78 -8.29 -4.92
C SER A 163 -3.55 -7.53 -5.39
N LEU A 164 -3.80 -6.25 -5.73
CA LEU A 164 -2.79 -5.21 -5.81
C LEU A 164 -2.78 -4.44 -4.51
N HIS A 165 -1.58 -4.13 -4.02
CA HIS A 165 -1.36 -3.24 -2.90
C HIS A 165 -0.90 -1.89 -3.45
N ALA A 166 -1.80 -0.91 -3.46
CA ALA A 166 -1.48 0.44 -3.87
C ALA A 166 -1.11 1.28 -2.64
N ILE A 167 0.11 1.77 -2.63
CA ILE A 167 0.60 2.67 -1.59
C ILE A 167 0.37 4.09 -2.08
N VAL A 168 -0.66 4.73 -1.52
CA VAL A 168 -1.22 6.00 -2.00
C VAL A 168 -0.74 7.16 -1.13
N ARG A 169 -0.30 8.25 -1.76
CA ARG A 169 0.08 9.48 -1.05
C ARG A 169 -1.15 10.16 -0.45
N VAL A 170 -1.15 10.32 0.87
CA VAL A 170 -2.17 11.08 1.60
C VAL A 170 -1.59 12.31 2.31
N ASP A 171 -0.29 12.32 2.57
CA ASP A 171 0.50 13.45 3.07
C ASP A 171 -0.21 14.23 4.21
N ALA A 172 -0.74 13.51 5.17
CA ALA A 172 -1.51 14.11 6.25
C ALA A 172 -0.57 14.73 7.31
N PRO A 173 -0.92 15.91 7.86
CA PRO A 173 -0.07 16.59 8.84
C PRO A 173 -0.11 15.95 10.23
N ASN A 174 -1.13 15.15 10.55
CA ASN A 174 -1.32 14.49 11.83
C ASN A 174 -2.24 13.27 11.69
N TYR A 175 -2.39 12.51 12.77
CA TYR A 175 -3.19 11.28 12.80
C TYR A 175 -4.67 11.53 12.52
N GLU A 176 -5.25 12.57 13.06
CA GLU A 176 -6.66 12.91 12.87
C GLU A 176 -6.97 13.20 11.39
N GLU A 177 -6.14 14.02 10.75
CA GLU A 177 -6.27 14.32 9.33
C GLU A 177 -5.99 13.08 8.46
N TYR A 178 -5.04 12.24 8.87
CA TYR A 178 -4.77 10.96 8.21
C TYR A 178 -6.02 10.09 8.16
N ARG A 179 -6.71 9.92 9.28
CA ARG A 179 -7.94 9.12 9.34
C ARG A 179 -9.03 9.68 8.42
N LYS A 180 -9.19 10.99 8.39
CA LYS A 180 -10.14 11.65 7.49
C LYS A 180 -9.81 11.41 6.02
N ARG A 181 -8.54 11.58 5.63
CA ARG A 181 -8.11 11.37 4.25
C ARG A 181 -8.25 9.92 3.81
N VAL A 182 -7.90 8.98 4.67
CA VAL A 182 -8.05 7.55 4.39
C VAL A 182 -9.54 7.17 4.24
N ASP A 183 -10.41 7.65 5.12
CA ASP A 183 -11.84 7.38 5.03
C ASP A 183 -12.44 7.95 3.74
N PHE A 184 -12.05 9.18 3.36
CA PHE A 184 -12.43 9.77 2.08
C PHE A 184 -11.94 8.94 0.88
N LEU A 185 -10.65 8.59 0.89
CA LEU A 185 -10.04 7.76 -0.16
C LEU A 185 -10.79 6.44 -0.35
N TYR A 186 -11.11 5.75 0.73
CA TYR A 186 -11.81 4.46 0.68
C TYR A 186 -13.24 4.59 0.17
N GLU A 187 -13.97 5.64 0.56
CA GLU A 187 -15.31 5.90 0.02
C GLU A 187 -15.28 6.17 -1.49
N VAL A 188 -14.34 6.96 -1.97
CA VAL A 188 -14.19 7.21 -3.42
C VAL A 188 -13.83 5.92 -4.15
N CYS A 189 -12.94 5.10 -3.60
CA CYS A 189 -12.61 3.79 -4.18
C CYS A 189 -13.86 2.90 -4.30
N ASP A 190 -14.63 2.78 -3.23
CA ASP A 190 -15.85 1.95 -3.21
C ASP A 190 -16.86 2.41 -4.26
N LYS A 191 -17.06 3.71 -4.40
CA LYS A 191 -17.97 4.30 -5.40
C LYS A 191 -17.51 4.05 -6.84
N ASN A 192 -16.22 3.90 -7.06
CA ASN A 192 -15.65 3.57 -8.37
C ASN A 192 -15.53 2.04 -8.61
N GLY A 193 -16.11 1.23 -7.75
CA GLY A 193 -16.16 -0.23 -7.93
C GLY A 193 -14.98 -0.99 -7.35
N LEU A 194 -14.06 -0.31 -6.67
CA LEU A 194 -12.95 -0.92 -5.96
C LEU A 194 -13.30 -1.02 -4.46
N LYS A 195 -13.89 -2.13 -4.07
CA LYS A 195 -14.24 -2.38 -2.68
C LYS A 195 -12.98 -2.64 -1.85
N VAL A 196 -12.64 -1.69 -1.00
CA VAL A 196 -11.41 -1.69 -0.21
C VAL A 196 -11.60 -2.45 1.11
N ASP A 197 -10.58 -3.20 1.51
CA ASP A 197 -10.50 -3.77 2.85
C ASP A 197 -10.21 -2.66 3.88
N ARG A 198 -11.23 -2.30 4.64
CA ARG A 198 -11.17 -1.21 5.63
C ARG A 198 -10.33 -1.56 6.87
N GLN A 199 -9.90 -2.79 7.04
CA GLN A 199 -8.95 -3.16 8.09
C GLN A 199 -7.57 -2.53 7.86
N ASN A 200 -7.29 -2.08 6.64
CA ASN A 200 -6.02 -1.48 6.25
C ASN A 200 -5.88 0.01 6.60
N ARG A 201 -6.83 0.61 7.29
CA ARG A 201 -6.92 2.07 7.50
C ARG A 201 -5.98 2.65 8.56
N ASN A 202 -5.17 1.84 9.23
CA ASN A 202 -4.21 2.33 10.22
C ASN A 202 -2.83 2.62 9.59
N PRO A 203 -2.09 3.65 10.07
CA PRO A 203 -0.85 4.09 9.43
C PRO A 203 0.33 3.13 9.60
N SER A 204 0.26 2.21 10.57
CA SER A 204 1.29 1.18 10.80
C SER A 204 0.98 -0.15 10.11
N ARG A 205 0.04 -0.16 9.17
CA ARG A 205 -0.40 -1.39 8.49
C ARG A 205 0.74 -2.06 7.75
N LEU A 206 0.78 -3.40 7.83
CA LEU A 206 1.66 -4.23 7.02
C LEU A 206 1.07 -4.43 5.61
N SER A 207 1.92 -4.29 4.61
CA SER A 207 1.62 -4.56 3.21
C SER A 207 2.59 -5.61 2.67
N ARG A 208 2.31 -6.20 1.52
CA ARG A 208 3.17 -7.22 0.94
C ARG A 208 4.49 -6.62 0.48
N MET A 209 5.59 -7.29 0.86
CA MET A 209 6.95 -6.87 0.48
C MET A 209 7.24 -7.30 -0.96
N PRO A 210 7.66 -6.39 -1.85
CA PRO A 210 8.14 -6.78 -3.17
C PRO A 210 9.50 -7.46 -3.08
N GLY A 211 9.79 -8.35 -4.02
CA GLY A 211 11.04 -9.13 -4.03
C GLY A 211 10.93 -10.49 -3.32
N ILE A 212 9.73 -10.94 -3.05
CA ILE A 212 9.45 -12.18 -2.31
C ILE A 212 8.76 -13.20 -3.20
N LEU A 213 9.13 -14.48 -3.05
CA LEU A 213 8.38 -15.58 -3.61
C LEU A 213 7.43 -16.16 -2.57
N ARG A 214 6.15 -16.26 -2.93
CA ARG A 214 5.11 -16.84 -2.09
C ARG A 214 4.37 -17.92 -2.87
N ASN A 215 4.46 -19.17 -2.41
CA ASN A 215 3.90 -20.33 -3.14
C ASN A 215 4.34 -20.38 -4.61
N GLY A 216 5.60 -20.06 -4.89
CA GLY A 216 6.15 -20.02 -6.24
C GLY A 216 5.74 -18.79 -7.07
N LYS A 217 4.92 -17.89 -6.52
CA LYS A 217 4.49 -16.64 -7.18
C LYS A 217 5.28 -15.45 -6.68
N LYS A 218 5.63 -14.56 -7.60
CA LYS A 218 6.39 -13.34 -7.27
C LYS A 218 5.47 -12.29 -6.65
N GLN A 219 5.90 -11.76 -5.49
CA GLN A 219 5.43 -10.46 -5.00
C GLN A 219 6.35 -9.41 -5.61
N PHE A 220 5.85 -8.61 -6.52
CA PHE A 220 6.71 -7.70 -7.28
C PHE A 220 6.13 -6.31 -7.41
N LEU A 221 7.02 -5.36 -7.64
CA LEU A 221 6.71 -3.96 -7.86
C LEU A 221 6.22 -3.78 -9.31
N VAL A 222 4.93 -3.53 -9.46
CA VAL A 222 4.29 -3.32 -10.78
C VAL A 222 4.71 -1.97 -11.35
N ALA A 223 4.66 -0.93 -10.53
CA ALA A 223 4.98 0.43 -10.94
C ALA A 223 5.32 1.30 -9.72
N THR A 224 6.00 2.42 -10.00
CA THR A 224 6.25 3.48 -9.03
C THR A 224 5.81 4.82 -9.61
N ASN A 225 5.34 5.72 -8.74
CA ASN A 225 4.99 7.11 -9.12
C ASN A 225 4.04 7.20 -10.32
N ILE A 226 2.91 6.54 -10.23
CA ILE A 226 1.85 6.58 -11.24
C ILE A 226 0.65 7.39 -10.77
N GLY A 227 -0.18 7.82 -11.71
CA GLY A 227 -1.32 8.70 -11.42
C GLY A 227 -0.87 10.12 -11.14
N LEU A 228 -1.67 10.85 -10.38
CA LEU A 228 -1.33 12.21 -9.96
C LEU A 228 -0.20 12.20 -8.93
N SER A 229 0.51 13.32 -8.76
CA SER A 229 1.75 13.33 -7.98
C SER A 229 1.54 13.57 -6.49
N SER A 230 0.38 14.08 -6.08
CA SER A 230 0.10 14.41 -4.69
C SER A 230 -1.37 14.22 -4.33
N TRP A 231 -1.63 14.13 -3.01
CA TRP A 231 -2.99 14.15 -2.49
C TRP A 231 -3.76 15.40 -2.91
N ALA A 232 -3.13 16.58 -2.83
CA ALA A 232 -3.76 17.84 -3.18
C ALA A 232 -4.20 17.88 -4.65
N GLU A 233 -3.34 17.43 -5.58
CA GLU A 233 -3.71 17.32 -6.99
C GLU A 233 -4.84 16.34 -7.23
N TRP A 234 -4.81 15.19 -6.54
CA TRP A 234 -5.87 14.20 -6.68
C TRP A 234 -7.19 14.72 -6.12
N LYS A 235 -7.19 15.40 -4.99
CA LYS A 235 -8.39 16.01 -4.41
C LYS A 235 -8.99 17.04 -5.35
N ASP A 236 -8.18 17.90 -5.95
CA ASP A 236 -8.61 18.88 -6.95
C ASP A 236 -9.20 18.18 -8.19
N TYR A 237 -8.58 17.11 -8.65
CA TYR A 237 -9.10 16.30 -9.76
C TYR A 237 -10.47 15.70 -9.44
N ILE A 238 -10.63 15.09 -8.28
CA ILE A 238 -11.90 14.50 -7.85
C ILE A 238 -13.00 15.57 -7.74
N ASP A 239 -12.69 16.73 -7.17
CA ASP A 239 -13.64 17.84 -7.08
C ASP A 239 -14.03 18.34 -8.47
N SER A 240 -13.09 18.45 -9.42
CA SER A 240 -13.39 18.89 -10.80
C SER A 240 -14.26 17.89 -11.56
N VAL A 241 -14.02 16.59 -11.41
CA VAL A 241 -14.86 15.55 -12.03
C VAL A 241 -16.28 15.58 -11.48
N THR A 242 -16.43 15.86 -10.20
CA THR A 242 -17.75 16.01 -9.55
C THR A 242 -18.51 17.23 -10.09
N ASP A 243 -17.81 18.34 -10.31
CA ASP A 243 -18.43 19.58 -10.82
C ASP A 243 -18.89 19.45 -12.28
N ASP A 244 -18.30 18.53 -13.05
CA ASP A 244 -18.64 18.28 -14.46
C ASP A 244 -19.82 17.31 -14.65
N LEU A 245 -20.33 16.70 -13.58
CA LEU A 245 -21.47 15.77 -13.57
C LEU A 245 -22.79 16.50 -13.25
#